data_a8da468c69198359b0edb886212986ab
#
_entry.id   a8da468c69198359b0edb886212986ab
#
_cell.length_a   1.000
_cell.length_b   1.000
_cell.length_c   1.000
_cell.angle_alpha   90.00
_cell.angle_beta   90.00
_cell.angle_gamma   90.00
#
_symmetry.space_group_name_H-M   'P 1'
#
loop_
_entity.id
_entity.type
_entity.pdbx_description
1 polymer ?
#
loop_
_entity_poly.entity_id
_entity_poly.type
_entity_poly.pdbx_seq_one_letter_code
_entity_poly.pdbx_strand_id
1 'polypeptide(L)'
;IDGLITLVRGQKLPIFSGSGMSHNLLAAQIARQASVVGTNDDFAVVFAAIGVQYSEAEYFRKSLEESGALKRSVLFLNTADDPAIERIITPRVALTVAEYLAFELGMHVLVILTDMTNYAEALREISAAREEVPGRKGYPGYLYTDLSTLYERAGKLNGKKGSVTQVPILSMPSDDITHPIPDLTGYITEGQVVVGRDLFRQGVYPPINILMSLSRLMKDGIGEGSTRDDHAEVANQVYDAYSRAQEVRALAGIVGKAGLTEIDLKYMDVGDVFEKEFLSQATDENRTIEETLAILWKIVSKLPKNEITKIKDKHVEKYYQGE
;
A
#
# COMPACT_ATOMS: atom_id res chain seq x y z
N ILE A 1 -4.58 3.55 -3.55
CA ILE A 1 -4.46 2.09 -3.43
C ILE A 1 -5.61 1.43 -4.16
N ASP A 2 -6.87 1.73 -3.85
CA ASP A 2 -8.04 0.99 -4.32
C ASP A 2 -8.20 0.94 -5.85
N GLY A 3 -7.86 2.01 -6.58
CA GLY A 3 -8.06 2.08 -8.02
C GLY A 3 -6.99 1.40 -8.88
N LEU A 4 -5.73 1.36 -8.43
CA LEU A 4 -4.58 0.92 -9.26
C LEU A 4 -3.73 -0.18 -8.63
N ILE A 5 -3.84 -0.39 -7.32
CA ILE A 5 -3.02 -1.34 -6.55
C ILE A 5 -3.93 -2.03 -5.51
N THR A 6 -5.09 -2.49 -5.94
CA THR A 6 -6.16 -2.96 -5.05
C THR A 6 -5.69 -4.06 -4.11
N LEU A 7 -5.93 -3.86 -2.81
CA LEU A 7 -5.66 -4.85 -1.77
C LEU A 7 -6.80 -5.87 -1.71
N VAL A 8 -6.45 -7.13 -1.84
CA VAL A 8 -7.41 -8.24 -1.86
C VAL A 8 -7.47 -8.93 -0.49
N ARG A 9 -8.65 -9.39 -0.09
CA ARG A 9 -8.82 -10.12 1.18
C ARG A 9 -7.94 -11.37 1.24
N GLY A 10 -7.15 -11.48 2.30
CA GLY A 10 -6.19 -12.57 2.49
C GLY A 10 -4.81 -12.33 1.87
N GLN A 11 -4.60 -11.20 1.21
CA GLN A 11 -3.34 -10.80 0.64
C GLN A 11 -2.39 -10.20 1.69
N LYS A 12 -1.09 -10.33 1.45
CA LYS A 12 -0.02 -9.58 2.11
C LYS A 12 0.58 -8.59 1.13
N LEU A 13 0.29 -7.30 1.32
CA LEU A 13 0.72 -6.21 0.46
C LEU A 13 1.51 -5.17 1.29
N PRO A 14 2.85 -5.18 1.23
CA PRO A 14 3.67 -4.28 2.01
C PRO A 14 3.68 -2.85 1.44
N ILE A 15 3.93 -1.89 2.34
CA ILE A 15 4.22 -0.51 1.99
C ILE A 15 5.71 -0.25 2.24
N PHE A 16 6.44 0.08 1.18
CA PHE A 16 7.85 0.47 1.23
C PHE A 16 7.95 1.99 1.28
N SER A 17 8.48 2.51 2.37
CA SER A 17 8.65 3.94 2.60
C SER A 17 10.12 4.28 2.83
N GLY A 18 10.45 5.56 2.83
CA GLY A 18 11.75 6.07 3.26
C GLY A 18 11.67 6.70 4.64
N SER A 19 12.81 6.83 5.31
CA SER A 19 12.89 7.52 6.60
C SER A 19 12.38 8.96 6.51
N GLY A 20 11.57 9.37 7.49
CA GLY A 20 10.99 10.71 7.56
C GLY A 20 9.86 11.00 6.57
N MET A 21 9.31 9.98 5.93
CA MET A 21 8.16 10.12 5.04
C MET A 21 6.84 9.83 5.75
N SER A 22 5.71 10.13 5.10
CA SER A 22 4.36 10.13 5.69
C SER A 22 3.70 8.75 5.86
N HIS A 23 4.49 7.67 5.98
CA HIS A 23 3.92 6.31 6.09
C HIS A 23 3.08 6.11 7.34
N ASN A 24 3.38 6.79 8.45
CA ASN A 24 2.59 6.71 9.67
C ASN A 24 1.20 7.37 9.49
N LEU A 25 1.12 8.50 8.76
CA LEU A 25 -0.15 9.11 8.38
C LEU A 25 -0.97 8.16 7.51
N LEU A 26 -0.34 7.54 6.52
CA LEU A 26 -0.98 6.58 5.62
C LEU A 26 -1.46 5.33 6.38
N ALA A 27 -0.63 4.78 7.29
CA ALA A 27 -1.02 3.65 8.14
C ALA A 27 -2.26 3.95 8.98
N ALA A 28 -2.29 5.12 9.62
CA ALA A 28 -3.42 5.56 10.42
C ALA A 28 -4.67 5.80 9.56
N GLN A 29 -4.53 6.37 8.37
CA GLN A 29 -5.63 6.58 7.43
C GLN A 29 -6.23 5.25 6.97
N ILE A 30 -5.40 4.28 6.57
CA ILE A 30 -5.85 2.93 6.19
C ILE A 30 -6.59 2.28 7.36
N ALA A 31 -6.05 2.32 8.58
CA ALA A 31 -6.69 1.74 9.76
C ALA A 31 -8.06 2.36 10.07
N ARG A 32 -8.21 3.68 9.87
CA ARG A 32 -9.47 4.39 10.09
C ARG A 32 -10.53 4.08 9.04
N GLN A 33 -10.13 3.99 7.76
CA GLN A 33 -11.04 3.99 6.61
C GLN A 33 -11.27 2.60 6.03
N ALA A 34 -10.39 1.63 6.30
CA ALA A 34 -10.53 0.29 5.75
C ALA A 34 -11.87 -0.35 6.10
N SER A 35 -12.48 -0.97 5.11
CA SER A 35 -13.73 -1.71 5.21
C SER A 35 -13.76 -2.81 4.15
N VAL A 36 -14.69 -3.74 4.28
CA VAL A 36 -14.91 -4.79 3.27
C VAL A 36 -15.95 -4.31 2.28
N VAL A 37 -15.59 -4.21 1.02
CA VAL A 37 -16.50 -3.79 -0.05
C VAL A 37 -17.56 -4.86 -0.32
N GLY A 38 -18.81 -4.44 -0.44
CA GLY A 38 -19.92 -5.28 -0.91
C GLY A 38 -20.50 -6.29 0.08
N THR A 39 -20.07 -6.28 1.35
CA THR A 39 -20.63 -7.15 2.39
C THR A 39 -20.82 -6.41 3.71
N ASN A 40 -21.79 -6.90 4.52
CA ASN A 40 -21.96 -6.50 5.93
C ASN A 40 -21.22 -7.46 6.88
N ASP A 41 -20.16 -8.09 6.41
CA ASP A 41 -19.40 -9.04 7.22
C ASP A 41 -18.64 -8.31 8.34
N ASP A 42 -18.47 -8.98 9.47
CA ASP A 42 -17.72 -8.45 10.60
C ASP A 42 -16.28 -8.18 10.21
N PHE A 43 -15.82 -6.96 10.49
CA PHE A 43 -14.49 -6.47 10.15
C PHE A 43 -13.76 -5.93 11.38
N ALA A 44 -12.50 -6.27 11.51
CA ALA A 44 -11.62 -5.76 12.56
C ALA A 44 -10.26 -5.34 12.01
N VAL A 45 -9.60 -4.42 12.71
CA VAL A 45 -8.22 -4.01 12.46
C VAL A 45 -7.35 -4.47 13.62
N VAL A 46 -6.24 -5.12 13.32
CA VAL A 46 -5.17 -5.38 14.29
C VAL A 46 -3.99 -4.50 13.89
N PHE A 47 -3.67 -3.53 14.74
CA PHE A 47 -2.62 -2.57 14.49
C PHE A 47 -1.45 -2.81 15.45
N ALA A 48 -0.27 -3.12 14.94
CA ALA A 48 0.94 -3.31 15.71
C ALA A 48 2.00 -2.28 15.33
N ALA A 49 2.25 -1.34 16.25
CA ALA A 49 3.39 -0.45 16.18
C ALA A 49 4.61 -1.13 16.81
N ILE A 50 5.73 -1.17 16.09
CA ILE A 50 6.90 -1.98 16.40
C ILE A 50 8.11 -1.05 16.48
N GLY A 51 8.63 -0.81 17.68
CA GLY A 51 9.80 0.01 17.91
C GLY A 51 9.65 1.47 17.45
N VAL A 52 8.44 2.01 17.53
CA VAL A 52 8.14 3.40 17.13
C VAL A 52 8.46 4.38 18.26
N GLN A 53 8.59 5.67 17.93
CA GLN A 53 8.72 6.69 18.96
C GLN A 53 7.43 6.81 19.78
N TYR A 54 7.53 7.20 21.04
CA TYR A 54 6.37 7.37 21.91
C TYR A 54 5.32 8.34 21.32
N SER A 55 5.77 9.42 20.70
CA SER A 55 4.89 10.39 20.02
C SER A 55 4.11 9.76 18.86
N GLU A 56 4.69 8.82 18.12
CA GLU A 56 4.03 8.09 17.03
C GLU A 56 3.01 7.10 17.59
N ALA A 57 3.35 6.38 18.66
CA ALA A 57 2.42 5.48 19.35
C ALA A 57 1.17 6.24 19.85
N GLU A 58 1.37 7.40 20.49
CA GLU A 58 0.27 8.27 20.93
C GLU A 58 -0.53 8.84 19.74
N TYR A 59 0.13 9.18 18.64
CA TYR A 59 -0.56 9.61 17.42
C TYR A 59 -1.50 8.51 16.89
N PHE A 60 -1.04 7.26 16.79
CA PHE A 60 -1.89 6.15 16.35
C PHE A 60 -3.08 5.94 17.28
N ARG A 61 -2.85 5.90 18.59
CA ARG A 61 -3.90 5.74 19.60
C ARG A 61 -4.97 6.83 19.47
N LYS A 62 -4.57 8.10 19.48
CA LYS A 62 -5.49 9.24 19.35
C LYS A 62 -6.24 9.23 18.02
N SER A 63 -5.55 8.98 16.92
CA SER A 63 -6.15 8.97 15.59
C SER A 63 -7.26 7.92 15.45
N LEU A 64 -7.09 6.74 16.04
CA LEU A 64 -8.10 5.68 16.04
C LEU A 64 -9.23 5.97 17.04
N GLU A 65 -8.92 6.59 18.18
CA GLU A 65 -9.90 6.99 19.18
C GLU A 65 -10.83 8.10 18.67
N GLU A 66 -10.27 9.18 18.15
CA GLU A 66 -11.01 10.34 17.63
C GLU A 66 -11.89 10.01 16.44
N SER A 67 -11.44 9.11 15.58
CA SER A 67 -12.24 8.61 14.45
C SER A 67 -13.30 7.58 14.81
N GLY A 68 -13.30 7.08 16.06
CA GLY A 68 -14.16 5.97 16.49
C GLY A 68 -13.74 4.58 15.97
N ALA A 69 -12.68 4.49 15.18
CA ALA A 69 -12.17 3.23 14.63
C ALA A 69 -11.59 2.30 15.72
N LEU A 70 -11.23 2.85 16.89
CA LEU A 70 -10.73 2.08 18.03
C LEU A 70 -11.72 0.98 18.48
N LYS A 71 -13.03 1.20 18.34
CA LYS A 71 -14.06 0.22 18.71
C LYS A 71 -13.99 -1.10 17.94
N ARG A 72 -13.39 -1.08 16.77
CA ARG A 72 -13.16 -2.25 15.89
C ARG A 72 -11.70 -2.60 15.74
N SER A 73 -10.83 -2.09 16.62
CA SER A 73 -9.39 -2.25 16.51
C SER A 73 -8.79 -2.86 17.75
N VAL A 74 -7.76 -3.67 17.57
CA VAL A 74 -6.85 -4.13 18.62
C VAL A 74 -5.49 -3.49 18.37
N LEU A 75 -4.95 -2.82 19.40
CA LEU A 75 -3.69 -2.09 19.32
C LEU A 75 -2.60 -2.80 20.12
N PHE A 76 -1.47 -3.01 19.48
CA PHE A 76 -0.21 -3.40 20.10
C PHE A 76 0.79 -2.27 19.90
N LEU A 77 1.24 -1.66 20.97
CA LEU A 77 2.13 -0.50 20.93
C LEU A 77 3.45 -0.88 21.62
N ASN A 78 4.48 -1.12 20.82
CA ASN A 78 5.86 -1.32 21.27
C ASN A 78 6.66 -0.08 20.86
N THR A 79 7.27 0.56 21.84
CA THR A 79 8.05 1.79 21.64
C THR A 79 9.54 1.49 21.45
N ALA A 80 10.29 2.49 21.02
CA ALA A 80 11.74 2.38 20.81
C ALA A 80 12.49 2.13 22.12
N ASP A 81 11.93 2.56 23.27
CA ASP A 81 12.52 2.38 24.60
C ASP A 81 12.25 0.98 25.20
N ASP A 82 11.32 0.22 24.61
CA ASP A 82 11.01 -1.14 25.06
C ASP A 82 12.12 -2.12 24.66
N PRO A 83 12.34 -3.21 25.42
CA PRO A 83 13.35 -4.23 25.13
C PRO A 83 13.20 -4.82 23.72
N ALA A 84 14.33 -5.12 23.06
CA ALA A 84 14.35 -5.71 21.72
C ALA A 84 13.58 -7.04 21.62
N ILE A 85 13.53 -7.83 22.70
CA ILE A 85 12.76 -9.09 22.72
C ILE A 85 11.25 -8.84 22.63
N GLU A 86 10.73 -7.80 23.27
CA GLU A 86 9.31 -7.43 23.16
C GLU A 86 8.96 -6.99 21.74
N ARG A 87 9.89 -6.30 21.07
CA ARG A 87 9.76 -5.88 19.68
C ARG A 87 9.61 -7.08 18.74
N ILE A 88 10.34 -8.17 18.99
CA ILE A 88 10.22 -9.42 18.22
C ILE A 88 8.91 -10.16 18.51
N ILE A 89 8.41 -10.09 19.73
CA ILE A 89 7.18 -10.79 20.13
C ILE A 89 5.93 -10.05 19.60
N THR A 90 5.95 -8.73 19.56
CA THR A 90 4.78 -7.88 19.22
C THR A 90 4.05 -8.30 17.94
N PRO A 91 4.68 -8.45 16.75
CA PRO A 91 3.96 -8.86 15.55
C PRO A 91 3.44 -10.30 15.63
N ARG A 92 4.10 -11.18 16.38
CA ARG A 92 3.67 -12.58 16.56
C ARG A 92 2.38 -12.66 17.36
N VAL A 93 2.28 -11.90 18.44
CA VAL A 93 1.08 -11.83 19.28
C VAL A 93 -0.06 -11.15 18.51
N ALA A 94 0.23 -10.05 17.81
CA ALA A 94 -0.75 -9.35 16.97
C ALA A 94 -1.38 -10.30 15.92
N LEU A 95 -0.55 -11.06 15.22
CA LEU A 95 -1.02 -12.03 14.23
C LEU A 95 -1.80 -13.19 14.88
N THR A 96 -1.43 -13.63 16.08
CA THR A 96 -2.20 -14.66 16.80
C THR A 96 -3.59 -14.18 17.17
N VAL A 97 -3.72 -12.93 17.59
CA VAL A 97 -5.04 -12.31 17.83
C VAL A 97 -5.81 -12.18 16.52
N ALA A 98 -5.17 -11.76 15.44
CA ALA A 98 -5.81 -11.65 14.12
C ALA A 98 -6.34 -13.00 13.61
N GLU A 99 -5.56 -14.08 13.77
CA GLU A 99 -6.00 -15.44 13.40
C GLU A 99 -7.17 -15.91 14.23
N TYR A 100 -7.19 -15.64 15.52
CA TYR A 100 -8.32 -15.97 16.39
C TYR A 100 -9.60 -15.24 15.93
N LEU A 101 -9.53 -13.93 15.70
CA LEU A 101 -10.66 -13.14 15.21
C LEU A 101 -11.14 -13.64 13.83
N ALA A 102 -10.21 -13.98 12.94
CA ALA A 102 -10.56 -14.41 11.60
C ALA A 102 -11.09 -15.84 11.56
N PHE A 103 -10.39 -16.79 12.16
CA PHE A 103 -10.66 -18.20 11.92
C PHE A 103 -11.53 -18.87 12.99
N GLU A 104 -11.62 -18.29 14.19
CA GLU A 104 -12.54 -18.77 15.23
C GLU A 104 -13.83 -17.92 15.28
N LEU A 105 -13.73 -16.58 15.13
CA LEU A 105 -14.91 -15.70 15.16
C LEU A 105 -15.47 -15.37 13.76
N GLY A 106 -14.78 -15.76 12.68
CA GLY A 106 -15.26 -15.60 11.30
C GLY A 106 -15.17 -14.18 10.74
N MET A 107 -14.36 -13.30 11.34
CA MET A 107 -14.22 -11.91 10.95
C MET A 107 -13.24 -11.73 9.78
N HIS A 108 -13.39 -10.66 9.01
CA HIS A 108 -12.33 -10.21 8.10
C HIS A 108 -11.40 -9.26 8.86
N VAL A 109 -10.14 -9.62 8.95
CA VAL A 109 -9.15 -8.90 9.77
C VAL A 109 -8.09 -8.27 8.87
N LEU A 110 -7.91 -6.96 9.01
CA LEU A 110 -6.78 -6.24 8.45
C LEU A 110 -5.69 -6.07 9.52
N VAL A 111 -4.51 -6.60 9.26
CA VAL A 111 -3.35 -6.47 10.14
C VAL A 111 -2.40 -5.43 9.55
N ILE A 112 -2.07 -4.40 10.32
CA ILE A 112 -1.07 -3.40 9.97
C ILE A 112 0.11 -3.57 10.91
N LEU A 113 1.30 -3.82 10.35
CA LEU A 113 2.55 -4.00 11.10
C LEU A 113 3.50 -2.86 10.72
N THR A 114 3.80 -1.95 11.64
CA THR A 114 4.70 -0.80 11.40
C THR A 114 5.61 -0.53 12.61
N ASP A 115 6.95 -0.46 12.51
CA ASP A 115 7.78 -0.57 11.31
C ASP A 115 8.52 -1.91 11.30
N MET A 116 8.43 -2.64 10.20
CA MET A 116 9.09 -3.94 10.06
C MET A 116 10.62 -3.83 9.93
N THR A 117 11.14 -2.65 9.64
CA THR A 117 12.58 -2.40 9.71
C THR A 117 13.05 -2.44 11.16
N ASN A 118 12.31 -1.83 12.09
CA ASN A 118 12.62 -1.90 13.52
C ASN A 118 12.57 -3.34 14.05
N TYR A 119 11.64 -4.15 13.52
CA TYR A 119 11.60 -5.59 13.83
C TYR A 119 12.88 -6.30 13.38
N ALA A 120 13.30 -6.09 12.14
CA ALA A 120 14.52 -6.71 11.61
C ALA A 120 15.80 -6.23 12.33
N GLU A 121 15.84 -4.95 12.75
CA GLU A 121 16.91 -4.42 13.57
C GLU A 121 16.97 -5.08 14.95
N ALA A 122 15.84 -5.36 15.58
CA ALA A 122 15.79 -6.12 16.83
C ALA A 122 16.29 -7.56 16.66
N LEU A 123 15.97 -8.21 15.54
CA LEU A 123 16.56 -9.53 15.21
C LEU A 123 18.08 -9.46 15.05
N ARG A 124 18.58 -8.43 14.37
CA ARG A 124 20.03 -8.20 14.20
C ARG A 124 20.72 -7.99 15.55
N GLU A 125 20.14 -7.19 16.43
CA GLU A 125 20.65 -6.92 17.77
C GLU A 125 20.76 -8.22 18.61
N ILE A 126 19.70 -9.03 18.63
CA ILE A 126 19.66 -10.27 19.39
C ILE A 126 20.61 -11.32 18.78
N SER A 127 20.68 -11.43 17.46
CA SER A 127 21.61 -12.33 16.77
C SER A 127 23.07 -11.96 17.08
N ALA A 128 23.39 -10.67 17.07
CA ALA A 128 24.72 -10.19 17.45
C ALA A 128 25.06 -10.49 18.92
N ALA A 129 24.10 -10.28 19.83
CA ALA A 129 24.28 -10.59 21.26
C ALA A 129 24.47 -12.09 21.53
N ARG A 130 24.00 -12.95 20.63
CA ARG A 130 24.21 -14.41 20.68
C ARG A 130 25.46 -14.89 19.94
N GLU A 131 26.24 -13.96 19.39
CA GLU A 131 27.43 -14.27 18.59
C GLU A 131 27.15 -15.19 17.39
N GLU A 132 25.92 -15.08 16.81
CA GLU A 132 25.53 -15.83 15.62
C GLU A 132 26.30 -15.31 14.40
N VAL A 133 26.60 -16.21 13.44
CA VAL A 133 27.28 -15.82 12.20
C VAL A 133 26.39 -14.88 11.40
N PRO A 134 26.82 -13.63 11.12
CA PRO A 134 26.01 -12.67 10.43
C PRO A 134 25.86 -13.02 8.94
N GLY A 135 24.67 -12.79 8.40
CA GLY A 135 24.39 -12.82 6.98
C GLY A 135 24.59 -11.45 6.31
N ARG A 136 23.86 -11.20 5.23
CA ARG A 136 23.94 -9.96 4.44
C ARG A 136 23.66 -8.72 5.31
N LYS A 137 24.53 -7.73 5.25
CA LYS A 137 24.47 -6.46 6.03
C LYS A 137 24.34 -6.66 7.56
N GLY A 138 24.84 -7.78 8.09
CA GLY A 138 24.83 -8.06 9.52
C GLY A 138 23.50 -8.60 10.08
N TYR A 139 22.51 -8.83 9.25
CA TYR A 139 21.26 -9.50 9.66
C TYR A 139 21.50 -11.00 9.86
N PRO A 140 20.69 -11.67 10.71
CA PRO A 140 20.80 -13.11 10.88
C PRO A 140 20.55 -13.86 9.57
N GLY A 141 21.22 -14.96 9.35
CA GLY A 141 21.06 -15.78 8.13
C GLY A 141 19.65 -16.31 7.93
N TYR A 142 18.86 -16.37 9.00
CA TYR A 142 17.46 -16.81 8.98
C TYR A 142 16.44 -15.66 8.80
N LEU A 143 16.86 -14.42 8.48
CA LEU A 143 15.94 -13.27 8.33
C LEU A 143 14.80 -13.57 7.36
N TYR A 144 15.09 -14.22 6.21
CA TYR A 144 14.08 -14.62 5.25
C TYR A 144 13.02 -15.53 5.86
N THR A 145 13.46 -16.61 6.50
CA THR A 145 12.57 -17.59 7.13
C THR A 145 11.75 -16.95 8.24
N ASP A 146 12.36 -16.08 9.03
CA ASP A 146 11.69 -15.40 10.12
C ASP A 146 10.59 -14.46 9.63
N LEU A 147 10.87 -13.58 8.65
CA LEU A 147 9.87 -12.74 8.00
C LEU A 147 8.76 -13.57 7.32
N SER A 148 9.14 -14.67 6.68
CA SER A 148 8.22 -15.60 6.03
C SER A 148 7.23 -16.19 7.06
N THR A 149 7.68 -16.57 8.26
CA THR A 149 6.78 -17.07 9.32
C THR A 149 5.75 -16.07 9.79
N LEU A 150 5.98 -14.77 9.61
CA LEU A 150 5.01 -13.72 9.90
C LEU A 150 4.07 -13.49 8.71
N TYR A 151 4.63 -13.25 7.53
CA TYR A 151 3.84 -12.84 6.37
C TYR A 151 2.97 -13.96 5.81
N GLU A 152 3.41 -15.22 5.87
CA GLU A 152 2.62 -16.38 5.42
C GLU A 152 1.39 -16.70 6.32
N ARG A 153 1.20 -15.97 7.42
CA ARG A 153 -0.01 -16.04 8.24
C ARG A 153 -1.20 -15.27 7.64
N ALA A 154 -0.97 -14.49 6.57
CA ALA A 154 -2.06 -13.91 5.78
C ALA A 154 -2.74 -14.99 4.92
N GLY A 155 -4.05 -14.91 4.77
CA GLY A 155 -4.76 -15.80 3.88
C GLY A 155 -6.24 -15.96 4.20
N LYS A 156 -6.85 -16.81 3.38
CA LYS A 156 -8.19 -17.38 3.58
C LYS A 156 -8.04 -18.87 3.71
N LEU A 157 -8.70 -19.46 4.70
CA LEU A 157 -8.72 -20.91 4.90
C LEU A 157 -10.01 -21.52 4.31
N ASN A 158 -9.87 -22.65 3.62
CA ASN A 158 -11.01 -23.41 3.13
C ASN A 158 -11.91 -23.82 4.30
N GLY A 159 -13.22 -23.57 4.17
CA GLY A 159 -14.20 -23.87 5.22
C GLY A 159 -14.29 -22.85 6.36
N LYS A 160 -13.47 -21.80 6.36
CA LYS A 160 -13.57 -20.67 7.30
C LYS A 160 -14.14 -19.44 6.57
N LYS A 161 -15.03 -18.69 7.25
CA LYS A 161 -15.63 -17.46 6.71
C LYS A 161 -14.63 -16.29 6.68
N GLY A 162 -13.83 -16.14 7.73
CA GLY A 162 -12.93 -15.03 7.93
C GLY A 162 -11.67 -15.08 7.07
N SER A 163 -10.91 -13.98 7.13
CA SER A 163 -9.63 -13.84 6.43
C SER A 163 -8.67 -12.97 7.22
N VAL A 164 -7.36 -13.21 7.06
CA VAL A 164 -6.29 -12.34 7.57
C VAL A 164 -5.62 -11.68 6.37
N THR A 165 -5.74 -10.36 6.28
CA THR A 165 -5.07 -9.53 5.27
C THR A 165 -3.96 -8.73 5.96
N GLN A 166 -2.76 -8.69 5.40
CA GLN A 166 -1.63 -7.99 6.02
C GLN A 166 -1.14 -6.81 5.17
N VAL A 167 -0.87 -5.71 5.85
CA VAL A 167 -0.16 -4.54 5.34
C VAL A 167 1.09 -4.30 6.20
N PRO A 168 2.19 -5.03 5.91
CA PRO A 168 3.47 -4.72 6.54
C PRO A 168 4.00 -3.40 6.01
N ILE A 169 4.43 -2.52 6.89
CA ILE A 169 5.02 -1.23 6.53
C ILE A 169 6.48 -1.24 6.97
N LEU A 170 7.38 -0.85 6.10
CA LEU A 170 8.80 -0.80 6.39
C LEU A 170 9.44 0.49 5.87
N SER A 171 10.45 0.97 6.58
CA SER A 171 11.30 2.08 6.17
C SER A 171 12.55 1.54 5.49
N MET A 172 12.75 1.88 4.21
CA MET A 172 13.94 1.48 3.46
C MET A 172 15.15 2.28 3.94
N PRO A 173 16.21 1.65 4.49
CA PRO A 173 17.44 2.36 4.82
C PRO A 173 18.05 3.01 3.57
N SER A 174 18.32 4.31 3.64
CA SER A 174 18.86 5.10 2.51
C SER A 174 17.99 5.10 1.25
N ASP A 175 16.68 4.87 1.37
CA ASP A 175 15.74 4.67 0.26
C ASP A 175 16.14 3.53 -0.71
N ASP A 176 16.96 2.58 -0.24
CA ASP A 176 17.49 1.47 -1.03
C ASP A 176 16.52 0.28 -1.02
N ILE A 177 15.77 0.12 -2.11
CA ILE A 177 14.84 -1.01 -2.29
C ILE A 177 15.57 -2.37 -2.40
N THR A 178 16.88 -2.37 -2.67
CA THR A 178 17.71 -3.59 -2.73
C THR A 178 18.29 -3.99 -1.38
N HIS A 179 18.01 -3.20 -0.33
CA HIS A 179 18.36 -3.55 1.05
C HIS A 179 17.69 -4.86 1.46
N PRO A 180 18.34 -5.73 2.30
CA PRO A 180 17.78 -7.04 2.65
C PRO A 180 16.33 -7.03 3.14
N ILE A 181 15.91 -6.00 3.88
CA ILE A 181 14.55 -5.94 4.45
C ILE A 181 13.49 -5.77 3.35
N PRO A 182 13.49 -4.72 2.50
CA PRO A 182 12.52 -4.61 1.40
C PRO A 182 12.70 -5.72 0.35
N ASP A 183 13.92 -6.12 0.03
CA ASP A 183 14.21 -7.17 -0.95
C ASP A 183 13.55 -8.50 -0.55
N LEU A 184 13.78 -8.99 0.68
CA LEU A 184 13.17 -10.21 1.18
C LEU A 184 11.66 -10.07 1.37
N THR A 185 11.18 -8.93 1.86
CA THR A 185 9.74 -8.68 2.01
C THR A 185 9.03 -8.73 0.66
N GLY A 186 9.57 -8.07 -0.38
CA GLY A 186 9.02 -8.09 -1.74
C GLY A 186 9.03 -9.48 -2.37
N TYR A 187 9.98 -10.34 -1.99
CA TYR A 187 10.06 -11.72 -2.46
C TYR A 187 8.98 -12.62 -1.83
N ILE A 188 8.67 -12.41 -0.54
CA ILE A 188 7.69 -13.21 0.19
C ILE A 188 6.24 -12.80 -0.15
N THR A 189 6.01 -11.52 -0.44
CA THR A 189 4.67 -10.93 -0.54
C THR A 189 4.12 -10.87 -1.98
N GLU A 190 2.83 -10.56 -2.14
CA GLU A 190 2.15 -10.53 -3.45
C GLU A 190 2.14 -9.12 -4.08
N GLY A 191 3.25 -8.41 -4.02
CA GLY A 191 3.41 -7.07 -4.58
C GLY A 191 3.99 -6.09 -3.55
N GLN A 192 3.89 -4.82 -3.84
CA GLN A 192 4.31 -3.72 -2.96
C GLN A 192 3.64 -2.41 -3.34
N VAL A 193 3.47 -1.55 -2.35
CA VAL A 193 3.15 -0.13 -2.53
C VAL A 193 4.41 0.67 -2.18
N VAL A 194 4.93 1.45 -3.10
CA VAL A 194 6.15 2.25 -2.90
C VAL A 194 5.80 3.70 -2.68
N VAL A 195 6.24 4.25 -1.56
CA VAL A 195 6.12 5.69 -1.24
C VAL A 195 7.30 6.43 -1.85
N GLY A 196 7.04 7.36 -2.75
CA GLY A 196 8.05 8.08 -3.55
C GLY A 196 8.49 9.38 -2.89
N ARG A 197 9.81 9.55 -2.67
CA ARG A 197 10.37 10.77 -2.08
C ARG A 197 10.18 12.01 -2.95
N ASP A 198 10.18 11.86 -4.27
CA ASP A 198 10.01 13.00 -5.18
C ASP A 198 8.58 13.55 -5.12
N LEU A 199 7.56 12.68 -5.08
CA LEU A 199 6.17 13.07 -4.86
C LEU A 199 5.97 13.70 -3.48
N PHE A 200 6.63 13.14 -2.44
CA PHE A 200 6.59 13.71 -1.10
C PHE A 200 7.17 15.13 -1.05
N ARG A 201 8.31 15.38 -1.73
CA ARG A 201 8.90 16.73 -1.83
C ARG A 201 8.02 17.72 -2.60
N GLN A 202 7.20 17.24 -3.53
CA GLN A 202 6.22 18.03 -4.27
C GLN A 202 4.95 18.32 -3.46
N GLY A 203 4.84 17.78 -2.23
CA GLY A 203 3.67 17.96 -1.37
C GLY A 203 2.48 17.08 -1.74
N VAL A 204 2.67 16.06 -2.58
CA VAL A 204 1.63 15.08 -2.93
C VAL A 204 1.40 14.15 -1.74
N TYR A 205 0.15 13.97 -1.32
CA TYR A 205 -0.23 13.02 -0.30
C TYR A 205 -1.46 12.20 -0.72
N PRO A 206 -1.45 10.87 -0.57
CA PRO A 206 -0.28 10.02 -0.25
C PRO A 206 0.73 10.00 -1.41
N PRO A 207 2.04 10.07 -1.13
CA PRO A 207 3.04 10.15 -2.19
C PRO A 207 3.38 8.77 -2.78
N ILE A 208 2.38 8.06 -3.30
CA ILE A 208 2.52 6.70 -3.84
C ILE A 208 3.09 6.74 -5.25
N ASN A 209 4.25 6.13 -5.44
CA ASN A 209 4.84 5.92 -6.76
C ASN A 209 4.16 4.72 -7.45
N ILE A 210 3.20 5.02 -8.33
CA ILE A 210 2.40 4.02 -9.02
C ILE A 210 3.25 3.10 -9.90
N LEU A 211 4.28 3.64 -10.56
CA LEU A 211 5.09 2.87 -11.52
C LEU A 211 6.01 1.84 -10.84
N MET A 212 6.33 2.06 -9.56
CA MET A 212 7.10 1.10 -8.75
C MET A 212 6.20 0.20 -7.89
N SER A 213 4.89 0.43 -7.92
CA SER A 213 3.92 -0.28 -7.09
C SER A 213 3.16 -1.32 -7.90
N LEU A 214 2.80 -2.43 -7.25
CA LEU A 214 2.12 -3.55 -7.89
C LEU A 214 1.33 -4.35 -6.85
N SER A 215 0.10 -4.72 -7.18
CA SER A 215 -0.65 -5.78 -6.49
C SER A 215 -0.87 -6.95 -7.45
N ARG A 216 -0.22 -8.08 -7.20
CA ARG A 216 -0.29 -9.26 -8.09
C ARG A 216 -1.65 -9.94 -8.07
N LEU A 217 -2.39 -9.80 -6.96
CA LEU A 217 -3.73 -10.38 -6.80
C LEU A 217 -4.86 -9.42 -7.18
N MET A 218 -4.54 -8.20 -7.62
CA MET A 218 -5.55 -7.19 -7.94
C MET A 218 -6.68 -7.73 -8.84
N LYS A 219 -6.32 -8.54 -9.85
CA LYS A 219 -7.29 -9.09 -10.81
C LYS A 219 -8.36 -9.99 -10.16
N ASP A 220 -8.03 -10.61 -9.02
CA ASP A 220 -8.93 -11.50 -8.30
C ASP A 220 -9.89 -10.73 -7.37
N GLY A 221 -9.64 -9.45 -7.14
CA GLY A 221 -10.41 -8.59 -6.25
C GLY A 221 -11.21 -7.48 -6.93
N ILE A 222 -11.12 -7.34 -8.26
CA ILE A 222 -11.78 -6.28 -9.01
C ILE A 222 -12.63 -6.83 -10.16
N GLY A 223 -13.55 -6.00 -10.68
CA GLY A 223 -14.43 -6.35 -11.79
C GLY A 223 -15.84 -6.71 -11.33
N GLU A 224 -16.59 -7.38 -12.20
CA GLU A 224 -17.99 -7.72 -11.99
C GLU A 224 -18.19 -8.53 -10.69
N GLY A 225 -19.11 -8.09 -9.85
CA GLY A 225 -19.37 -8.69 -8.53
C GLY A 225 -18.48 -8.24 -7.38
N SER A 226 -17.39 -7.50 -7.65
CA SER A 226 -16.49 -6.96 -6.62
C SER A 226 -16.43 -5.44 -6.66
N THR A 227 -16.13 -4.88 -7.84
CA THR A 227 -16.12 -3.44 -8.09
C THR A 227 -16.98 -3.15 -9.34
N ARG A 228 -16.44 -2.47 -10.34
CA ARG A 228 -17.14 -2.20 -11.61
C ARG A 228 -16.46 -2.96 -12.75
N ASP A 229 -17.20 -3.40 -13.75
CA ASP A 229 -16.73 -4.28 -14.83
C ASP A 229 -15.61 -3.67 -15.73
N ASP A 230 -15.51 -2.33 -15.78
CA ASP A 230 -14.47 -1.60 -16.48
C ASP A 230 -13.20 -1.32 -15.65
N HIS A 231 -13.19 -1.67 -14.35
CA HIS A 231 -12.13 -1.27 -13.42
C HIS A 231 -10.73 -1.68 -13.91
N ALA A 232 -10.53 -2.94 -14.30
CA ALA A 232 -9.22 -3.40 -14.77
C ALA A 232 -8.76 -2.67 -16.04
N GLU A 233 -9.69 -2.35 -16.94
CA GLU A 233 -9.40 -1.70 -18.21
C GLU A 233 -8.99 -0.23 -18.01
N VAL A 234 -9.78 0.53 -17.22
CA VAL A 234 -9.46 1.92 -16.92
C VAL A 234 -8.18 2.07 -16.10
N ALA A 235 -7.94 1.18 -15.14
CA ALA A 235 -6.71 1.15 -14.37
C ALA A 235 -5.48 0.93 -15.25
N ASN A 236 -5.53 -0.05 -16.16
CA ASN A 236 -4.45 -0.32 -17.11
C ASN A 236 -4.21 0.86 -18.07
N GLN A 237 -5.27 1.51 -18.55
CA GLN A 237 -5.14 2.67 -19.43
C GLN A 237 -4.49 3.85 -18.71
N VAL A 238 -4.90 4.14 -17.48
CA VAL A 238 -4.31 5.23 -16.68
C VAL A 238 -2.85 4.94 -16.34
N TYR A 239 -2.52 3.69 -15.97
CA TYR A 239 -1.14 3.30 -15.72
C TYR A 239 -0.24 3.52 -16.95
N ASP A 240 -0.69 3.08 -18.12
CA ASP A 240 0.01 3.26 -19.40
C ASP A 240 0.17 4.74 -19.74
N ALA A 241 -0.90 5.54 -19.60
CA ALA A 241 -0.87 6.98 -19.84
C ALA A 241 0.06 7.73 -18.90
N TYR A 242 0.07 7.36 -17.62
CA TYR A 242 0.99 7.97 -16.63
C TYR A 242 2.46 7.57 -16.89
N SER A 243 2.72 6.32 -17.26
CA SER A 243 4.05 5.89 -17.70
C SER A 243 4.54 6.73 -18.88
N ARG A 244 3.69 6.90 -19.90
CA ARG A 244 4.02 7.73 -21.06
C ARG A 244 4.24 9.20 -20.67
N ALA A 245 3.43 9.75 -19.76
CA ALA A 245 3.64 11.10 -19.23
C ALA A 245 5.03 11.29 -18.61
N GLN A 246 5.52 10.30 -17.84
CA GLN A 246 6.86 10.36 -17.25
C GLN A 246 7.97 10.30 -18.31
N GLU A 247 7.82 9.45 -19.34
CA GLU A 247 8.75 9.39 -20.48
C GLU A 247 8.81 10.75 -21.21
N VAL A 248 7.64 11.36 -21.48
CA VAL A 248 7.56 12.68 -22.12
C VAL A 248 8.17 13.78 -21.24
N ARG A 249 7.97 13.75 -19.94
CA ARG A 249 8.61 14.70 -19.01
C ARG A 249 10.14 14.57 -19.05
N ALA A 250 10.66 13.34 -19.10
CA ALA A 250 12.10 13.10 -19.25
C ALA A 250 12.61 13.64 -20.60
N LEU A 251 11.89 13.41 -21.69
CA LEU A 251 12.21 13.94 -23.00
C LEU A 251 12.18 15.49 -23.01
N ALA A 252 11.17 16.11 -22.40
CA ALA A 252 11.05 17.56 -22.28
C ALA A 252 12.25 18.19 -21.56
N GLY A 253 12.83 17.47 -20.59
CA GLY A 253 14.06 17.88 -19.90
C GLY A 253 15.28 17.96 -20.81
N ILE A 254 15.29 17.23 -21.92
CA ILE A 254 16.39 17.17 -22.90
C ILE A 254 16.15 18.14 -24.05
N VAL A 255 14.99 18.07 -24.70
CA VAL A 255 14.72 18.84 -25.94
C VAL A 255 13.95 20.13 -25.70
N GLY A 256 13.49 20.38 -24.51
CA GLY A 256 12.61 21.50 -24.15
C GLY A 256 11.16 21.23 -24.60
N LYS A 257 10.20 21.97 -24.01
CA LYS A 257 8.76 21.82 -24.34
C LYS A 257 8.44 22.13 -25.80
N ALA A 258 9.19 23.01 -26.44
CA ALA A 258 9.00 23.37 -27.86
C ALA A 258 9.35 22.20 -28.83
N GLY A 259 10.09 21.19 -28.39
CA GLY A 259 10.42 20.01 -29.18
C GLY A 259 9.39 18.87 -29.06
N LEU A 260 8.34 19.05 -28.27
CA LEU A 260 7.31 18.05 -28.06
C LEU A 260 6.18 18.14 -29.11
N THR A 261 5.59 16.99 -29.42
CA THR A 261 4.39 16.94 -30.27
C THR A 261 3.13 17.32 -29.49
N GLU A 262 2.02 17.62 -30.19
CA GLU A 262 0.73 17.92 -29.55
C GLU A 262 0.25 16.76 -28.65
N ILE A 263 0.46 15.51 -29.06
CA ILE A 263 0.09 14.35 -28.26
C ILE A 263 0.96 14.21 -27.00
N ASP A 264 2.25 14.52 -27.11
CA ASP A 264 3.15 14.52 -25.94
C ASP A 264 2.68 15.56 -24.90
N LEU A 265 2.24 16.74 -25.34
CA LEU A 265 1.69 17.76 -24.44
C LEU A 265 0.41 17.28 -23.75
N LYS A 266 -0.46 16.52 -24.44
CA LYS A 266 -1.65 15.91 -23.83
C LYS A 266 -1.27 14.85 -22.77
N TYR A 267 -0.27 14.03 -23.04
CA TYR A 267 0.23 13.07 -22.02
C TYR A 267 0.83 13.78 -20.81
N MET A 268 1.52 14.90 -20.98
CA MET A 268 1.99 15.72 -19.85
C MET A 268 0.82 16.24 -19.00
N ASP A 269 -0.23 16.77 -19.65
CA ASP A 269 -1.44 17.24 -18.95
C ASP A 269 -2.11 16.08 -18.18
N VAL A 270 -2.21 14.91 -18.79
CA VAL A 270 -2.71 13.69 -18.11
C VAL A 270 -1.90 13.37 -16.85
N GLY A 271 -0.58 13.44 -16.92
CA GLY A 271 0.29 13.22 -15.77
C GLY A 271 0.08 14.25 -14.65
N ASP A 272 -0.04 15.53 -15.01
CA ASP A 272 -0.28 16.63 -14.08
C ASP A 272 -1.65 16.50 -13.39
N VAL A 273 -2.69 16.18 -14.16
CA VAL A 273 -4.05 15.96 -13.63
C VAL A 273 -4.12 14.72 -12.76
N PHE A 274 -3.44 13.63 -13.15
CA PHE A 274 -3.36 12.41 -12.36
C PHE A 274 -2.73 12.65 -10.97
N GLU A 275 -1.61 13.37 -10.91
CA GLU A 275 -0.95 13.68 -9.64
C GLU A 275 -1.81 14.61 -8.78
N LYS A 276 -2.44 15.61 -9.39
CA LYS A 276 -3.23 16.64 -8.70
C LYS A 276 -4.60 16.14 -8.24
N GLU A 277 -5.33 15.41 -9.08
CA GLU A 277 -6.75 15.08 -8.83
C GLU A 277 -6.94 13.64 -8.32
N PHE A 278 -6.02 12.71 -8.67
CA PHE A 278 -6.13 11.32 -8.25
C PHE A 278 -5.20 10.99 -7.09
N LEU A 279 -3.89 11.25 -7.21
CA LEU A 279 -2.93 10.93 -6.15
C LEU A 279 -3.11 11.86 -4.94
N SER A 280 -3.21 13.16 -5.16
CA SER A 280 -3.35 14.11 -4.06
C SER A 280 -4.72 13.98 -3.38
N GLN A 281 -4.69 13.67 -2.09
CA GLN A 281 -5.86 13.52 -1.23
C GLN A 281 -5.64 14.26 0.10
N ALA A 282 -6.71 14.65 0.76
CA ALA A 282 -6.63 15.08 2.15
C ALA A 282 -6.44 13.86 3.08
N THR A 283 -5.88 14.09 4.27
CA THR A 283 -5.61 13.01 5.25
C THR A 283 -6.86 12.37 5.83
N ASP A 284 -8.01 13.00 5.67
CA ASP A 284 -9.35 12.56 6.07
C ASP A 284 -10.25 12.18 4.88
N GLU A 285 -9.77 12.39 3.66
CA GLU A 285 -10.53 12.05 2.45
C GLU A 285 -10.74 10.54 2.32
N ASN A 286 -11.99 10.15 2.09
CA ASN A 286 -12.40 8.76 1.92
C ASN A 286 -13.26 8.65 0.67
N ARG A 287 -12.68 8.16 -0.43
CA ARG A 287 -13.35 7.99 -1.72
C ARG A 287 -13.98 6.61 -1.82
N THR A 288 -15.19 6.54 -2.31
CA THR A 288 -15.78 5.27 -2.73
C THR A 288 -15.07 4.75 -3.98
N ILE A 289 -15.27 3.46 -4.30
CA ILE A 289 -14.68 2.90 -5.52
C ILE A 289 -15.30 3.54 -6.79
N GLU A 290 -16.57 3.92 -6.74
CA GLU A 290 -17.27 4.60 -7.83
C GLU A 290 -16.66 5.98 -8.10
N GLU A 291 -16.43 6.77 -7.05
CA GLU A 291 -15.74 8.07 -7.14
C GLU A 291 -14.32 7.92 -7.66
N THR A 292 -13.59 6.93 -7.16
CA THR A 292 -12.24 6.58 -7.60
C THR A 292 -12.21 6.29 -9.11
N LEU A 293 -13.10 5.43 -9.59
CA LEU A 293 -13.19 5.08 -11.01
C LEU A 293 -13.69 6.25 -11.88
N ALA A 294 -14.56 7.10 -11.36
CA ALA A 294 -15.01 8.32 -12.07
C ALA A 294 -13.84 9.29 -12.29
N ILE A 295 -12.97 9.48 -11.30
CA ILE A 295 -11.76 10.31 -11.45
C ILE A 295 -10.82 9.69 -12.50
N LEU A 296 -10.61 8.37 -12.49
CA LEU A 296 -9.77 7.71 -13.50
C LEU A 296 -10.33 7.93 -14.92
N TRP A 297 -11.65 7.83 -15.10
CA TRP A 297 -12.27 8.13 -16.40
C TRP A 297 -12.13 9.59 -16.82
N LYS A 298 -12.25 10.53 -15.90
CA LYS A 298 -12.01 11.95 -16.17
C LYS A 298 -10.58 12.18 -16.69
N ILE A 299 -9.59 11.47 -16.13
CA ILE A 299 -8.19 11.52 -16.55
C ILE A 299 -8.02 10.92 -17.95
N VAL A 300 -8.56 9.72 -18.19
CA VAL A 300 -8.51 9.06 -19.50
C VAL A 300 -9.18 9.92 -20.59
N SER A 301 -10.26 10.62 -20.25
CA SER A 301 -10.99 11.49 -21.18
C SER A 301 -10.22 12.75 -21.62
N LYS A 302 -9.04 13.01 -21.04
CA LYS A 302 -8.09 14.03 -21.55
C LYS A 302 -7.36 13.57 -22.81
N LEU A 303 -7.27 12.26 -23.03
CA LEU A 303 -6.67 11.70 -24.24
C LEU A 303 -7.70 11.60 -25.36
N PRO A 304 -7.30 11.75 -26.64
CA PRO A 304 -8.20 11.49 -27.76
C PRO A 304 -8.50 9.98 -27.84
N LYS A 305 -9.67 9.64 -28.39
CA LYS A 305 -10.18 8.25 -28.43
C LYS A 305 -9.22 7.25 -29.06
N ASN A 306 -8.44 7.65 -30.06
CA ASN A 306 -7.46 6.79 -30.72
C ASN A 306 -6.28 6.38 -29.81
N GLU A 307 -6.05 7.10 -28.71
CA GLU A 307 -5.04 6.74 -27.70
C GLU A 307 -5.59 5.81 -26.61
N ILE A 308 -6.91 5.57 -26.58
CA ILE A 308 -7.55 4.68 -25.60
C ILE A 308 -7.57 3.26 -26.16
N THR A 309 -6.49 2.52 -25.95
CA THR A 309 -6.27 1.20 -26.55
C THR A 309 -6.44 0.02 -25.58
N LYS A 310 -6.56 0.30 -24.28
CA LYS A 310 -6.68 -0.73 -23.22
C LYS A 310 -8.11 -0.97 -22.75
N ILE A 311 -9.07 -0.17 -23.27
CA ILE A 311 -10.47 -0.18 -22.85
C ILE A 311 -11.35 -0.62 -24.02
N LYS A 312 -12.32 -1.49 -23.75
CA LYS A 312 -13.29 -1.96 -24.76
C LYS A 312 -14.25 -0.83 -25.17
N ASP A 313 -14.63 -0.83 -26.45
CA ASP A 313 -15.51 0.18 -27.02
C ASP A 313 -16.80 0.42 -26.21
N LYS A 314 -17.45 -0.64 -25.71
CA LYS A 314 -18.65 -0.55 -24.87
C LYS A 314 -18.49 0.31 -23.61
N HIS A 315 -17.27 0.32 -23.03
CA HIS A 315 -16.97 1.11 -21.84
C HIS A 315 -16.56 2.54 -22.23
N VAL A 316 -15.87 2.69 -23.36
CA VAL A 316 -15.56 4.02 -23.93
C VAL A 316 -16.85 4.76 -24.28
N GLU A 317 -17.81 4.12 -24.96
CA GLU A 317 -19.11 4.71 -25.27
C GLU A 317 -19.90 5.15 -24.03
N LYS A 318 -19.76 4.41 -22.93
CA LYS A 318 -20.51 4.63 -21.68
C LYS A 318 -19.89 5.70 -20.78
N TYR A 319 -18.58 5.77 -20.68
CA TYR A 319 -17.90 6.53 -19.63
C TYR A 319 -16.97 7.64 -20.15
N TYR A 320 -16.59 7.61 -21.43
CA TYR A 320 -15.72 8.63 -21.99
C TYR A 320 -16.43 9.98 -22.12
N GLN A 321 -15.80 11.04 -21.61
CA GLN A 321 -16.34 12.41 -21.57
C GLN A 321 -15.47 13.41 -22.36
N GLY A 322 -14.49 12.94 -23.14
CA GLY A 322 -13.66 13.79 -23.99
C GLY A 322 -14.34 14.13 -25.32
N GLU A 323 -13.78 15.14 -26.00
CA GLU A 323 -14.21 15.57 -27.36
C GLU A 323 -13.74 14.60 -28.45
#